data_e1cb636c7e44ccde2c7dec9bfaffb193
#
_entry.id   e1cb636c7e44ccde2c7dec9bfaffb193
#
_cell.length_a   1.000
_cell.length_b   1.000
_cell.length_c   1.000
_cell.angle_alpha   90.00
_cell.angle_beta   90.00
_cell.angle_gamma   90.00
#
_symmetry.space_group_name_H-M   'P 1'
#
loop_
_entity.id
_entity.type
_entity.pdbx_description
1 polymer ?
#
loop_
_entity_poly.entity_id
_entity_poly.type
_entity_poly.pdbx_seq_one_letter_code
_entity_poly.pdbx_strand_id
1 'polypeptide(L)'
;MNRFLFTVSIILFFTAFAGAQEKLVDLKGNPVLNAKHEELKKKYRTIHTDSIPFSNPYTLDTLPFVDNFQNGGPFPDSSKWIDNYTFVNNGYPVAPMNWGVVTFDGLNADGYPYDFTAAPSISVPCDTLTSKRIKMIGKGTAPGDTIYLRFYYEAQGRGNQPEPEDSLLLEFRSYKDSTWLEAWSHPGYALSG
;
A
#
# COMPACT_ATOMS: atom_id res chain seq x y z
N MET A 1 23.34 -48.13 27.59
CA MET A 1 21.97 -47.95 27.02
C MET A 1 21.17 -46.84 27.70
N ASN A 2 21.24 -46.64 29.01
CA ASN A 2 20.44 -45.62 29.73
C ASN A 2 20.87 -44.16 29.49
N ARG A 3 22.13 -43.88 29.17
CA ARG A 3 22.60 -42.48 28.91
C ARG A 3 22.10 -41.95 27.58
N PHE A 4 21.94 -42.81 26.58
CA PHE A 4 21.46 -42.40 25.26
C PHE A 4 19.95 -42.09 25.28
N LEU A 5 19.18 -42.86 26.02
CA LEU A 5 17.75 -42.60 26.23
C LEU A 5 17.49 -41.29 26.98
N PHE A 6 18.32 -40.94 27.95
CA PHE A 6 18.19 -39.70 28.70
C PHE A 6 18.49 -38.45 27.84
N THR A 7 19.50 -38.54 26.97
CA THR A 7 19.86 -37.47 26.05
C THR A 7 18.79 -37.21 24.98
N VAL A 8 18.19 -38.29 24.43
CA VAL A 8 17.09 -38.21 23.47
C VAL A 8 15.84 -37.63 24.13
N SER A 9 15.56 -37.97 25.38
CA SER A 9 14.40 -37.44 26.13
C SER A 9 14.56 -35.91 26.40
N ILE A 10 15.77 -35.45 26.71
CA ILE A 10 16.04 -34.02 26.91
C ILE A 10 15.86 -33.24 25.59
N ILE A 11 16.35 -33.76 24.47
CA ILE A 11 16.20 -33.13 23.17
C ILE A 11 14.73 -33.04 22.77
N LEU A 12 13.93 -34.07 22.97
CA LEU A 12 12.50 -34.07 22.72
C LEU A 12 11.72 -33.11 23.62
N PHE A 13 12.18 -32.89 24.85
CA PHE A 13 11.52 -31.91 25.76
C PHE A 13 11.78 -30.46 25.38
N PHE A 14 12.94 -30.14 24.81
CA PHE A 14 13.26 -28.80 24.35
C PHE A 14 12.55 -28.43 23.03
N THR A 15 12.22 -29.39 22.18
CA THR A 15 11.48 -29.10 20.93
C THR A 15 10.00 -28.83 21.16
N ALA A 16 9.44 -29.25 22.30
CA ALA A 16 8.01 -29.01 22.62
C ALA A 16 7.70 -27.56 23.06
N PHE A 17 8.70 -26.73 23.35
CA PHE A 17 8.52 -25.35 23.81
C PHE A 17 8.87 -24.27 22.78
N ALA A 18 9.24 -24.65 21.56
CA ALA A 18 9.49 -23.71 20.48
C ALA A 18 8.18 -23.38 19.72
N GLY A 19 7.13 -23.05 20.43
CA GLY A 19 5.96 -22.39 19.85
C GLY A 19 6.33 -20.93 19.62
N ALA A 20 6.57 -20.55 18.39
CA ALA A 20 6.58 -19.14 18.03
C ALA A 20 5.18 -18.59 18.31
N GLN A 21 5.03 -17.87 19.40
CA GLN A 21 3.78 -17.15 19.68
C GLN A 21 3.79 -15.87 18.84
N GLU A 22 3.06 -15.86 17.77
CA GLU A 22 2.68 -14.60 17.11
C GLU A 22 1.88 -13.78 18.12
N LYS A 23 2.42 -12.63 18.48
CA LYS A 23 1.72 -11.66 19.30
C LYS A 23 1.10 -10.63 18.37
N LEU A 24 -0.22 -10.63 18.28
CA LEU A 24 -0.94 -9.50 17.68
C LEU A 24 -0.56 -8.22 18.45
N VAL A 25 -0.03 -7.26 17.72
CA VAL A 25 0.33 -5.94 18.25
C VAL A 25 -0.52 -4.93 17.51
N ASP A 26 -1.13 -4.02 18.25
CA ASP A 26 -1.90 -2.93 17.65
C ASP A 26 -1.05 -2.17 16.63
N LEU A 27 -1.69 -1.78 15.52
CA LEU A 27 -1.07 -0.97 14.49
C LEU A 27 -0.60 0.36 15.08
N LYS A 28 0.68 0.66 14.94
CA LYS A 28 1.28 1.90 15.43
C LYS A 28 1.42 2.90 14.29
N GLY A 29 1.32 4.18 14.64
CA GLY A 29 1.56 5.25 13.68
C GLY A 29 2.96 5.18 13.06
N ASN A 30 3.06 5.61 11.81
CA ASN A 30 4.32 5.68 11.08
C ASN A 30 5.05 7.00 11.40
N PRO A 31 6.17 6.97 12.17
CA PRO A 31 6.87 8.18 12.58
C PRO A 31 7.46 8.98 11.41
N VAL A 32 7.74 8.33 10.28
CA VAL A 32 8.27 9.01 9.08
C VAL A 32 7.19 9.87 8.44
N LEU A 33 5.98 9.32 8.27
CA LEU A 33 4.83 10.04 7.75
C LEU A 33 4.43 11.18 8.68
N ASN A 34 4.35 10.92 10.00
CA ASN A 34 4.01 11.92 11.00
C ASN A 34 4.99 13.09 10.97
N ALA A 35 6.31 12.81 10.95
CA ALA A 35 7.33 13.85 10.89
C ALA A 35 7.24 14.68 9.60
N LYS A 36 6.98 14.03 8.47
CA LYS A 36 6.83 14.71 7.18
C LYS A 36 5.58 15.56 7.13
N HIS A 37 4.48 15.09 7.66
CA HIS A 37 3.25 15.84 7.77
C HIS A 37 3.42 17.10 8.64
N GLU A 38 4.08 16.99 9.78
CA GLU A 38 4.39 18.16 10.63
C GLU A 38 5.35 19.16 9.95
N GLU A 39 6.32 18.69 9.18
CA GLU A 39 7.19 19.55 8.36
C GLU A 39 6.35 20.33 7.34
N LEU A 40 5.46 19.64 6.64
CA LEU A 40 4.57 20.26 5.64
C LEU A 40 3.64 21.28 6.29
N LYS A 41 3.00 20.93 7.41
CA LYS A 41 2.17 21.88 8.17
C LYS A 41 2.93 23.14 8.56
N LYS A 42 4.18 23.03 9.03
CA LYS A 42 5.03 24.19 9.36
C LYS A 42 5.32 25.04 8.13
N LYS A 43 5.66 24.42 7.02
CA LYS A 43 5.95 25.10 5.75
C LYS A 43 4.74 25.87 5.22
N TYR A 44 3.53 25.30 5.31
CA TYR A 44 2.30 25.89 4.80
C TYR A 44 1.60 26.82 5.79
N ARG A 45 1.90 26.72 7.07
CA ARG A 45 1.41 27.68 8.08
C ARG A 45 1.88 29.11 7.83
N THR A 46 2.96 29.29 7.08
CA THR A 46 3.50 30.58 6.66
C THR A 46 2.78 31.14 5.42
N ILE A 47 1.99 30.32 4.73
CA ILE A 47 1.21 30.71 3.56
C ILE A 47 -0.25 30.49 3.95
N HIS A 48 -0.98 31.56 4.21
CA HIS A 48 -2.38 31.59 4.67
C HIS A 48 -3.37 30.76 3.84
N THR A 49 -3.23 29.42 3.85
CA THR A 49 -4.23 28.51 3.29
C THR A 49 -4.17 27.20 4.04
N ASP A 50 -5.29 26.84 4.66
CA ASP A 50 -5.50 25.60 5.43
C ASP A 50 -5.53 24.31 4.57
N SER A 51 -5.00 24.36 3.37
CA SER A 51 -4.93 23.22 2.47
C SER A 51 -3.50 22.96 2.03
N ILE A 52 -3.01 21.75 2.31
CA ILE A 52 -1.86 21.19 1.60
C ILE A 52 -2.20 21.26 0.11
N PRO A 53 -1.37 21.88 -0.73
CA PRO A 53 -1.67 21.94 -2.15
C PRO A 53 -1.61 20.51 -2.71
N PHE A 54 -2.77 19.90 -2.84
CA PHE A 54 -2.91 18.72 -3.69
C PHE A 54 -2.51 19.12 -5.10
N SER A 55 -1.70 18.28 -5.72
CA SER A 55 -1.43 18.43 -7.15
C SER A 55 -2.76 18.50 -7.89
N ASN A 56 -2.84 19.43 -8.86
CA ASN A 56 -4.07 19.62 -9.64
C ASN A 56 -4.54 18.26 -10.21
N PRO A 57 -5.68 17.73 -9.77
CA PRO A 57 -6.16 16.41 -10.21
C PRO A 57 -6.53 16.40 -11.70
N TYR A 58 -6.61 17.58 -12.32
CA TYR A 58 -6.94 17.74 -13.74
C TYR A 58 -5.72 17.69 -14.66
N THR A 59 -4.49 17.60 -14.12
CA THR A 59 -3.31 17.45 -14.98
C THR A 59 -3.36 16.07 -15.62
N LEU A 60 -3.42 16.05 -16.95
CA LEU A 60 -3.42 14.81 -17.73
C LEU A 60 -1.99 14.33 -17.91
N ASP A 61 -1.74 13.09 -17.52
CA ASP A 61 -0.55 12.37 -17.92
C ASP A 61 -0.80 11.65 -19.25
N THR A 62 0.26 11.20 -19.90
CA THR A 62 0.20 10.52 -21.21
C THR A 62 0.87 9.16 -21.12
N LEU A 63 0.53 8.26 -22.07
CA LEU A 63 1.23 6.98 -22.20
C LEU A 63 2.60 7.14 -22.87
N PRO A 64 3.62 6.38 -22.44
CA PRO A 64 3.56 5.40 -21.36
C PRO A 64 3.56 6.07 -19.98
N PHE A 65 2.66 5.61 -19.10
CA PHE A 65 2.68 5.97 -17.69
C PHE A 65 3.50 4.93 -16.92
N VAL A 66 4.56 5.36 -16.26
CA VAL A 66 5.47 4.47 -15.53
C VAL A 66 5.84 5.10 -14.21
N ASP A 67 5.78 4.32 -13.13
CA ASP A 67 6.35 4.67 -11.85
C ASP A 67 7.06 3.46 -11.23
N ASN A 68 8.27 3.68 -10.76
CA ASN A 68 9.07 2.70 -10.02
C ASN A 68 9.29 3.13 -8.57
N PHE A 69 8.62 4.18 -8.14
CA PHE A 69 8.67 4.77 -6.80
C PHE A 69 10.09 5.12 -6.29
N GLN A 70 11.04 5.28 -7.21
CA GLN A 70 12.44 5.53 -6.89
C GLN A 70 12.67 6.96 -6.34
N ASN A 71 11.90 7.93 -6.79
CA ASN A 71 12.11 9.35 -6.52
C ASN A 71 11.34 9.86 -5.30
N GLY A 72 10.87 8.96 -4.47
CA GLY A 72 9.92 9.28 -3.43
C GLY A 72 10.57 9.77 -2.14
N GLY A 73 9.94 10.79 -1.58
CA GLY A 73 9.83 10.96 -0.15
C GLY A 73 8.88 9.89 0.38
N PRO A 74 8.33 10.03 1.59
CA PRO A 74 7.41 9.04 2.13
C PRO A 74 6.05 8.97 1.41
N PHE A 75 5.78 9.89 0.50
CA PHE A 75 4.54 9.94 -0.28
C PHE A 75 4.78 9.67 -1.75
N PRO A 76 3.77 9.16 -2.48
CA PRO A 76 3.81 9.03 -3.92
C PRO A 76 4.11 10.36 -4.62
N ASP A 77 4.77 10.31 -5.77
CA ASP A 77 5.10 11.49 -6.56
C ASP A 77 3.83 12.25 -6.99
N SER A 78 3.63 13.44 -6.45
CA SER A 78 2.47 14.27 -6.74
C SER A 78 2.38 14.73 -8.19
N SER A 79 3.40 14.55 -9.01
CA SER A 79 3.30 14.75 -10.46
C SER A 79 2.50 13.64 -11.15
N LYS A 80 2.43 12.45 -10.57
CA LYS A 80 1.76 11.26 -11.11
C LYS A 80 0.52 10.83 -10.33
N TRP A 81 0.53 10.99 -9.01
CA TRP A 81 -0.48 10.50 -8.09
C TRP A 81 -1.22 11.64 -7.41
N ILE A 82 -2.46 11.44 -7.05
CA ILE A 82 -3.31 12.51 -6.49
C ILE A 82 -3.56 12.35 -4.99
N ASP A 83 -3.25 11.20 -4.41
CA ASP A 83 -3.48 10.92 -2.99
C ASP A 83 -2.18 10.58 -2.24
N ASN A 84 -2.26 10.55 -0.91
CA ASN A 84 -1.15 10.36 0.01
C ASN A 84 -1.48 9.27 1.06
N TYR A 85 -2.36 8.35 0.72
CA TYR A 85 -2.82 7.30 1.65
C TYR A 85 -1.95 6.05 1.61
N THR A 86 -0.78 6.14 1.00
CA THR A 86 0.17 5.04 0.89
C THR A 86 1.58 5.52 1.21
N PHE A 87 2.42 4.61 1.69
CA PHE A 87 3.78 4.90 2.12
C PHE A 87 4.80 4.43 1.10
N VAL A 88 5.58 5.35 0.55
CA VAL A 88 6.70 5.02 -0.35
C VAL A 88 7.95 4.70 0.46
N ASN A 89 8.50 3.51 0.26
CA ASN A 89 9.67 3.03 0.98
C ASN A 89 10.46 2.00 0.17
N ASN A 90 11.58 1.55 0.73
CA ASN A 90 12.41 0.45 0.21
C ASN A 90 12.78 -0.56 1.31
N GLY A 91 12.26 -0.38 2.50
CA GLY A 91 12.58 -1.20 3.66
C GLY A 91 11.62 -2.36 3.92
N TYR A 92 10.38 -2.25 3.46
CA TYR A 92 9.35 -3.26 3.69
C TYR A 92 9.36 -4.43 2.70
N PRO A 93 9.66 -4.23 1.41
CA PRO A 93 9.64 -5.34 0.47
C PRO A 93 10.74 -6.35 0.79
N VAL A 94 10.47 -7.62 0.46
CA VAL A 94 11.43 -8.73 0.61
C VAL A 94 12.22 -8.93 -0.66
N ALA A 95 11.55 -8.91 -1.81
CA ALA A 95 12.16 -9.16 -3.12
C ALA A 95 11.70 -8.13 -4.17
N PRO A 96 11.92 -6.82 -3.92
CA PRO A 96 11.43 -5.79 -4.82
C PRO A 96 12.11 -5.87 -6.19
N MET A 97 11.34 -5.70 -7.25
CA MET A 97 11.88 -5.55 -8.60
C MET A 97 12.36 -4.12 -8.89
N ASN A 98 11.99 -3.16 -8.04
CA ASN A 98 12.30 -1.75 -8.14
C ASN A 98 13.06 -1.27 -6.90
N TRP A 99 13.68 -0.08 -6.98
CA TRP A 99 14.35 0.55 -5.84
C TRP A 99 13.39 1.05 -4.77
N GLY A 100 12.19 1.43 -5.17
CA GLY A 100 11.14 1.86 -4.26
C GLY A 100 9.86 1.09 -4.51
N VAL A 101 9.02 1.03 -3.49
CA VAL A 101 7.68 0.45 -3.56
C VAL A 101 6.70 1.36 -2.87
N VAL A 102 5.44 1.26 -3.24
CA VAL A 102 4.34 1.82 -2.48
C VAL A 102 3.77 0.73 -1.58
N THR A 103 3.57 1.03 -0.32
CA THR A 103 3.01 0.11 0.68
C THR A 103 1.64 0.62 1.12
N PHE A 104 0.67 -0.26 1.09
CA PHE A 104 -0.65 -0.11 1.70
C PHE A 104 -0.48 -0.58 3.15
N ASP A 105 -0.28 0.35 4.07
CA ASP A 105 0.17 0.06 5.44
C ASP A 105 -0.94 0.19 6.50
N GLY A 106 -2.18 0.44 6.06
CA GLY A 106 -3.33 0.59 6.94
C GLY A 106 -3.31 1.89 7.75
N LEU A 107 -2.52 2.88 7.32
CA LEU A 107 -2.41 4.16 7.98
C LEU A 107 -2.94 5.29 7.08
N ASN A 108 -3.56 6.28 7.69
CA ASN A 108 -4.01 7.45 6.96
C ASN A 108 -2.82 8.33 6.49
N ALA A 109 -3.10 9.38 5.73
CA ALA A 109 -2.07 10.29 5.21
C ALA A 109 -1.23 10.99 6.27
N ASP A 110 -1.71 11.05 7.51
CA ASP A 110 -1.00 11.61 8.66
C ASP A 110 -0.10 10.56 9.35
N GLY A 111 -0.18 9.30 8.94
CA GLY A 111 0.57 8.18 9.48
C GLY A 111 -0.02 7.60 10.78
N TYR A 112 -1.31 7.75 10.99
CA TYR A 112 -2.04 7.14 12.11
C TYR A 112 -2.98 6.05 11.62
N PRO A 113 -3.24 5.02 12.44
CA PRO A 113 -4.26 4.02 12.13
C PRO A 113 -5.60 4.66 11.81
N TYR A 114 -6.34 4.05 10.88
CA TYR A 114 -7.72 4.47 10.63
C TYR A 114 -8.58 4.21 11.86
N ASP A 115 -9.53 5.11 12.13
CA ASP A 115 -10.48 4.95 13.23
C ASP A 115 -11.73 4.20 12.75
N PHE A 116 -11.80 2.93 13.07
CA PHE A 116 -12.91 2.05 12.72
C PHE A 116 -13.92 1.86 13.86
N THR A 117 -13.93 2.74 14.86
CA THR A 117 -14.82 2.60 16.02
C THR A 117 -16.30 2.64 15.68
N ALA A 118 -16.67 3.14 14.48
CA ALA A 118 -18.06 3.38 14.14
C ALA A 118 -18.84 2.17 13.64
N ALA A 119 -18.22 1.15 13.04
CA ALA A 119 -18.93 -0.06 12.59
C ALA A 119 -17.96 -1.18 12.15
N PRO A 120 -17.65 -2.16 13.00
CA PRO A 120 -16.73 -3.26 12.65
C PRO A 120 -17.23 -4.19 11.53
N SER A 121 -18.43 -4.01 11.04
CA SER A 121 -19.04 -4.85 10.01
C SER A 121 -19.12 -4.20 8.62
N ILE A 122 -18.58 -3.01 8.43
CA ILE A 122 -18.61 -2.31 7.14
C ILE A 122 -17.20 -2.30 6.56
N SER A 123 -17.01 -2.93 5.40
CA SER A 123 -15.79 -2.77 4.61
C SER A 123 -15.72 -1.34 4.09
N VAL A 124 -14.63 -0.66 4.40
CA VAL A 124 -14.37 0.72 3.94
C VAL A 124 -13.05 0.75 3.18
N PRO A 125 -12.95 1.52 2.10
CA PRO A 125 -11.67 1.79 1.47
C PRO A 125 -10.73 2.44 2.48
N CYS A 126 -9.54 1.87 2.64
CA CYS A 126 -8.49 2.41 3.49
C CYS A 126 -7.44 3.12 2.66
N ASP A 127 -6.36 2.42 2.35
CA ASP A 127 -5.28 2.97 1.55
C ASP A 127 -5.67 3.05 0.08
N THR A 128 -5.36 4.15 -0.55
CA THR A 128 -5.60 4.35 -1.98
C THR A 128 -4.36 4.89 -2.67
N LEU A 129 -4.17 4.47 -3.92
CA LEU A 129 -3.15 4.97 -4.82
C LEU A 129 -3.80 5.34 -6.15
N THR A 130 -4.20 6.58 -6.28
CA THR A 130 -4.94 7.05 -7.45
C THR A 130 -4.03 7.85 -8.38
N SER A 131 -3.91 7.42 -9.62
CA SER A 131 -3.16 8.15 -10.62
C SER A 131 -3.90 9.43 -11.04
N LYS A 132 -3.14 10.40 -11.53
CA LYS A 132 -3.73 11.48 -12.33
C LYS A 132 -4.40 10.89 -13.56
N ARG A 133 -5.27 11.67 -14.19
CA ARG A 133 -5.93 11.28 -15.43
C ARG A 133 -4.91 10.96 -16.51
N ILE A 134 -5.03 9.80 -17.12
CA ILE A 134 -4.18 9.36 -18.21
C ILE A 134 -4.92 9.57 -19.53
N LYS A 135 -4.31 10.35 -20.42
CA LYS A 135 -4.89 10.64 -21.73
C LYS A 135 -4.71 9.43 -22.66
N MET A 136 -5.80 8.76 -22.95
CA MET A 136 -5.83 7.60 -23.85
C MET A 136 -6.38 7.93 -25.25
N ILE A 137 -6.65 9.19 -25.56
CA ILE A 137 -7.21 9.61 -26.85
C ILE A 137 -6.27 9.22 -27.98
N GLY A 138 -6.79 8.51 -28.97
CA GLY A 138 -6.02 8.02 -30.11
C GLY A 138 -5.14 6.79 -29.82
N LYS A 139 -5.32 6.18 -28.63
CA LYS A 139 -4.66 4.92 -28.26
C LYS A 139 -5.71 3.84 -28.09
N GLY A 140 -5.42 2.64 -28.55
CA GLY A 140 -6.33 1.50 -28.43
C GLY A 140 -7.63 1.63 -29.23
N THR A 141 -7.66 2.50 -30.24
CA THR A 141 -8.87 2.76 -31.03
C THR A 141 -8.89 2.05 -32.36
N ALA A 142 -7.75 1.63 -32.87
CA ALA A 142 -7.67 0.82 -34.09
C ALA A 142 -7.80 -0.68 -33.76
N PRO A 143 -8.36 -1.49 -34.65
CA PRO A 143 -8.31 -2.93 -34.51
C PRO A 143 -6.87 -3.43 -34.34
N GLY A 144 -6.59 -4.12 -33.22
CA GLY A 144 -5.26 -4.59 -32.89
C GLY A 144 -4.46 -3.69 -31.94
N ASP A 145 -4.89 -2.46 -31.70
CA ASP A 145 -4.30 -1.62 -30.64
C ASP A 145 -4.70 -2.16 -29.26
N THR A 146 -3.71 -2.39 -28.42
CA THR A 146 -3.94 -2.88 -27.06
C THR A 146 -3.15 -2.02 -26.07
N ILE A 147 -3.82 -1.58 -25.01
CA ILE A 147 -3.20 -0.89 -23.88
C ILE A 147 -3.08 -1.89 -22.74
N TYR A 148 -1.87 -2.06 -22.24
CA TYR A 148 -1.59 -2.96 -21.14
C TYR A 148 -1.31 -2.16 -19.88
N LEU A 149 -1.89 -2.61 -18.77
CA LEU A 149 -1.45 -2.26 -17.43
C LEU A 149 -0.63 -3.43 -16.88
N ARG A 150 0.53 -3.11 -16.31
CA ARG A 150 1.36 -4.09 -15.60
C ARG A 150 1.76 -3.48 -14.27
N PHE A 151 1.63 -4.25 -13.21
CA PHE A 151 2.15 -3.93 -11.90
C PHE A 151 2.66 -5.20 -11.21
N TYR A 152 3.51 -5.02 -10.23
CA TYR A 152 4.02 -6.10 -9.38
C TYR A 152 3.59 -5.80 -7.95
N TYR A 153 3.25 -6.82 -7.21
CA TYR A 153 2.90 -6.70 -5.81
C TYR A 153 3.51 -7.84 -4.99
N GLU A 154 3.78 -7.56 -3.72
CA GLU A 154 4.05 -8.53 -2.67
C GLU A 154 2.90 -8.48 -1.68
N ALA A 155 2.36 -9.63 -1.26
CA ALA A 155 1.22 -9.66 -0.36
C ALA A 155 1.54 -9.10 1.02
N GLN A 156 2.73 -9.34 1.51
CA GLN A 156 3.11 -9.11 2.89
C GLN A 156 4.40 -8.30 3.06
N GLY A 157 5.40 -8.51 2.21
CA GLY A 157 6.73 -7.96 2.45
C GLY A 157 7.28 -8.40 3.81
N ARG A 158 7.79 -7.45 4.60
CA ARG A 158 8.27 -7.66 5.97
C ARG A 158 7.25 -7.31 7.05
N GLY A 159 6.04 -6.93 6.65
CA GLY A 159 4.93 -6.65 7.53
C GLY A 159 4.09 -7.90 7.83
N ASN A 160 2.95 -7.68 8.45
CA ASN A 160 1.95 -8.73 8.61
C ASN A 160 1.28 -9.02 7.27
N GLN A 161 0.83 -10.26 7.12
CA GLN A 161 0.01 -10.61 5.97
C GLN A 161 -1.36 -9.91 6.05
N PRO A 162 -2.01 -9.67 4.92
CA PRO A 162 -3.37 -9.18 4.90
C PRO A 162 -4.32 -10.12 5.65
N GLU A 163 -5.30 -9.56 6.33
CA GLU A 163 -6.37 -10.36 6.94
C GLU A 163 -7.21 -11.04 5.83
N PRO A 164 -7.88 -12.16 6.13
CA PRO A 164 -8.70 -12.86 5.14
C PRO A 164 -9.78 -11.99 4.49
N GLU A 165 -10.29 -11.02 5.21
CA GLU A 165 -11.34 -10.09 4.81
C GLU A 165 -10.83 -8.90 4.00
N ASP A 166 -9.51 -8.65 4.02
CA ASP A 166 -8.90 -7.60 3.22
C ASP A 166 -8.96 -7.93 1.73
N SER A 167 -8.82 -6.92 0.90
CA SER A 167 -8.76 -7.10 -0.54
C SER A 167 -7.89 -6.03 -1.19
N LEU A 168 -7.09 -6.44 -2.17
CA LEU A 168 -6.43 -5.52 -3.08
C LEU A 168 -7.30 -5.38 -4.33
N LEU A 169 -7.70 -4.15 -4.65
CA LEU A 169 -8.58 -3.84 -5.77
C LEU A 169 -7.85 -2.98 -6.80
N LEU A 170 -8.13 -3.24 -8.06
CA LEU A 170 -7.76 -2.36 -9.16
C LEU A 170 -9.04 -1.85 -9.82
N GLU A 171 -9.16 -0.54 -9.84
CA GLU A 171 -10.34 0.12 -10.40
C GLU A 171 -9.95 1.12 -11.48
N PHE A 172 -10.81 1.28 -12.45
CA PHE A 172 -10.72 2.34 -13.45
C PHE A 172 -11.91 3.28 -13.33
N ARG A 173 -11.62 4.57 -13.49
CA ARG A 173 -12.64 5.60 -13.52
C ARG A 173 -12.74 6.22 -14.88
N SER A 174 -13.95 6.17 -15.45
CA SER A 174 -14.24 6.89 -16.67
C SER A 174 -14.41 8.39 -16.40
N TYR A 175 -13.87 9.21 -17.29
CA TYR A 175 -14.07 10.67 -17.22
C TYR A 175 -15.54 11.07 -17.43
N LYS A 176 -16.32 10.28 -18.18
CA LYS A 176 -17.65 10.66 -18.61
C LYS A 176 -18.71 10.54 -17.51
N ASP A 177 -18.63 9.47 -16.73
CA ASP A 177 -19.68 9.13 -15.76
C ASP A 177 -19.20 9.23 -14.30
N SER A 178 -17.91 9.44 -14.09
CA SER A 178 -17.28 9.54 -12.78
C SER A 178 -17.47 8.29 -11.89
N THR A 179 -17.86 7.17 -12.46
CA THR A 179 -18.00 5.89 -11.76
C THR A 179 -16.68 5.13 -11.77
N TRP A 180 -16.42 4.42 -10.66
CA TRP A 180 -15.32 3.48 -10.56
C TRP A 180 -15.82 2.10 -10.99
N LEU A 181 -15.02 1.42 -11.77
CA LEU A 181 -15.28 0.08 -12.27
C LEU A 181 -14.14 -0.82 -11.82
N GLU A 182 -14.45 -1.83 -11.01
CA GLU A 182 -13.49 -2.85 -10.64
C GLU A 182 -13.05 -3.61 -11.90
N ALA A 183 -11.75 -3.66 -12.12
CA ALA A 183 -11.14 -4.40 -13.22
C ALA A 183 -10.48 -5.69 -12.74
N TRP A 184 -10.05 -5.70 -11.49
CA TRP A 184 -9.41 -6.85 -10.88
C TRP A 184 -9.44 -6.70 -9.36
N SER A 185 -9.58 -7.81 -8.66
CA SER A 185 -9.45 -7.87 -7.20
C SER A 185 -8.78 -9.16 -6.76
N HIS A 186 -8.14 -9.09 -5.61
CA HIS A 186 -7.51 -10.25 -4.99
C HIS A 186 -7.77 -10.21 -3.48
N PRO A 187 -8.48 -11.18 -2.92
CA PRO A 187 -8.78 -11.21 -1.49
C PRO A 187 -7.53 -11.56 -0.66
N GLY A 188 -7.49 -11.07 0.57
CA GLY A 188 -6.36 -11.23 1.49
C GLY A 188 -5.94 -12.68 1.70
N TYR A 189 -6.89 -13.58 1.88
CA TYR A 189 -6.60 -15.02 2.04
C TYR A 189 -5.87 -15.66 0.84
N ALA A 190 -5.99 -15.09 -0.34
CA ALA A 190 -5.33 -15.57 -1.56
C ALA A 190 -4.04 -14.78 -1.87
N LEU A 191 -3.82 -13.66 -1.18
CA LEU A 191 -2.58 -12.89 -1.24
C LEU A 191 -1.48 -13.53 -0.38
N SER A 192 -1.86 -14.26 0.68
CA SER A 192 -0.95 -15.02 1.52
C SER A 192 -0.64 -16.35 0.83
N GLY A 193 0.44 -16.41 0.05
CA GLY A 193 0.93 -17.59 -0.65
C GLY A 193 2.21 -18.12 -0.03
#